data_0fc53eddbf0e3d71a4cedb109cd713aa
#
_entry.id   0fc53eddbf0e3d71a4cedb109cd713aa
#
_cell.length_a   1.000
_cell.length_b   1.000
_cell.length_c   1.000
_cell.angle_alpha   90.00
_cell.angle_beta   90.00
_cell.angle_gamma   90.00
#
_symmetry.space_group_name_H-M   'P 1'
#
loop_
_entity.id
_entity.type
_entity.pdbx_description
1 polymer ?
#
loop_
_entity_poly.entity_id
_entity_poly.type
_entity_poly.pdbx_seq_one_letter_code
_entity_poly.pdbx_strand_id
1 'polypeptide(L)'
;MIIDYDYLAEEFTKCYRDKSRVYMIQNYLKTYDATQRKEVPFKLFPRQQDLCITLGDANNVVTTKARQMGITTTTGAFIACEMCLADKESPLTMLCIGNTLDLAQQMLFKVRDFVMQFPLWMWGDEYMDIGFDPMGPPPNKNVIFSRCNSKELVLKNGCKVVARSS
;
A
#
# COMPACT_ATOMS: atom_id res chain seq x y z
N MET A 1 1.93 -24.48 -12.03
CA MET A 1 0.89 -23.90 -11.16
C MET A 1 -0.31 -23.58 -12.04
N ILE A 2 -1.52 -24.00 -11.66
CA ILE A 2 -2.74 -23.67 -12.42
C ILE A 2 -3.24 -22.36 -11.83
N ILE A 3 -3.27 -21.30 -12.66
CA ILE A 3 -3.85 -20.00 -12.26
C ILE A 3 -5.36 -20.11 -12.44
N ASP A 4 -6.10 -19.82 -11.38
CA ASP A 4 -7.56 -19.73 -11.42
C ASP A 4 -7.94 -18.32 -11.92
N TYR A 5 -8.26 -18.24 -13.20
CA TYR A 5 -8.60 -16.96 -13.84
C TYR A 5 -9.95 -16.41 -13.40
N ASP A 6 -10.89 -17.26 -13.00
CA ASP A 6 -12.19 -16.79 -12.48
C ASP A 6 -12.01 -16.12 -11.13
N TYR A 7 -11.19 -16.71 -10.26
CA TYR A 7 -10.79 -16.08 -8.99
C TYR A 7 -10.08 -14.73 -9.22
N LEU A 8 -9.12 -14.67 -10.15
CA LEU A 8 -8.41 -13.41 -10.45
C LEU A 8 -9.35 -12.32 -10.98
N ALA A 9 -10.33 -12.67 -11.84
CA ALA A 9 -11.29 -11.71 -12.37
C ALA A 9 -12.20 -11.13 -11.27
N GLU A 10 -12.60 -11.96 -10.29
CA GLU A 10 -13.37 -11.51 -9.13
C GLU A 10 -12.53 -10.59 -8.23
N GLU A 11 -11.29 -10.98 -7.92
CA GLU A 11 -10.38 -10.17 -7.10
C GLU A 11 -10.01 -8.84 -7.79
N PHE A 12 -9.78 -8.88 -9.11
CA PHE A 12 -9.55 -7.67 -9.89
C PHE A 12 -10.74 -6.70 -9.79
N THR A 13 -11.96 -7.22 -9.89
CA THR A 13 -13.17 -6.40 -9.74
C THR A 13 -13.21 -5.72 -8.38
N LYS A 14 -13.00 -6.45 -7.30
CA LYS A 14 -13.01 -5.91 -5.93
C LYS A 14 -11.91 -4.84 -5.72
N CYS A 15 -10.71 -5.09 -6.24
CA CYS A 15 -9.57 -4.21 -6.02
C CYS A 15 -9.57 -3.00 -6.96
N TYR A 16 -9.74 -3.20 -8.26
CA TYR A 16 -9.57 -2.16 -9.27
C TYR A 16 -10.87 -1.46 -9.66
N ARG A 17 -11.92 -2.20 -9.92
CA ARG A 17 -13.19 -1.63 -10.35
C ARG A 17 -13.91 -0.94 -9.20
N ASP A 18 -14.01 -1.61 -8.05
CA ASP A 18 -14.66 -1.07 -6.87
C ASP A 18 -13.74 -0.18 -6.03
N LYS A 19 -12.42 -0.20 -6.33
CA LYS A 19 -11.36 0.56 -5.64
C LYS A 19 -11.48 0.46 -4.11
N SER A 20 -11.78 -0.72 -3.60
CA SER A 20 -12.01 -0.95 -2.17
C SER A 20 -10.69 -1.08 -1.41
N ARG A 21 -10.15 0.07 -0.94
CA ARG A 21 -8.93 0.11 -0.13
C ARG A 21 -9.07 -0.68 1.17
N VAL A 22 -10.24 -0.65 1.79
CA VAL A 22 -10.55 -1.43 3.00
C VAL A 22 -10.41 -2.93 2.70
N TYR A 23 -10.98 -3.38 1.58
CA TYR A 23 -10.87 -4.77 1.13
C TYR A 23 -9.39 -5.16 0.91
N MET A 24 -8.65 -4.35 0.15
CA MET A 24 -7.24 -4.59 -0.14
C MET A 24 -6.40 -4.70 1.14
N ILE A 25 -6.56 -3.76 2.07
CA ILE A 25 -5.81 -3.76 3.33
C ILE A 25 -6.11 -5.02 4.13
N GLN A 26 -7.38 -5.41 4.27
CA GLN A 26 -7.77 -6.52 5.13
C GLN A 26 -7.45 -7.91 4.55
N ASN A 27 -7.36 -8.05 3.23
CA ASN A 27 -7.13 -9.32 2.57
C ASN A 27 -5.67 -9.55 2.16
N TYR A 28 -4.91 -8.49 1.88
CA TYR A 28 -3.55 -8.63 1.37
C TYR A 28 -2.46 -8.14 2.31
N LEU A 29 -2.80 -7.26 3.27
CA LEU A 29 -1.78 -6.68 4.14
C LEU A 29 -1.74 -7.33 5.52
N LYS A 30 -0.53 -7.34 6.07
CA LYS A 30 -0.23 -7.74 7.44
C LYS A 30 0.38 -6.58 8.19
N THR A 31 0.18 -6.54 9.49
CA THR A 31 0.80 -5.55 10.38
C THR A 31 1.45 -6.27 11.57
N TYR A 32 2.42 -5.62 12.18
CA TYR A 32 3.08 -6.16 13.36
C TYR A 32 2.22 -5.93 14.61
N ASP A 33 1.88 -7.03 15.29
CA ASP A 33 1.23 -7.01 16.61
C ASP A 33 2.31 -7.07 17.70
N ALA A 34 2.47 -5.96 18.44
CA ALA A 34 3.47 -5.86 19.50
C ALA A 34 3.17 -6.80 20.69
N THR A 35 1.92 -7.17 20.94
CA THR A 35 1.52 -8.08 22.01
C THR A 35 1.90 -9.53 21.68
N GLN A 36 1.59 -9.94 20.44
CA GLN A 36 1.91 -11.27 19.94
C GLN A 36 3.34 -11.39 19.40
N ARG A 37 4.05 -10.27 19.22
CA ARG A 37 5.40 -10.15 18.65
C ARG A 37 5.53 -10.84 17.28
N LYS A 38 4.50 -10.76 16.45
CA LYS A 38 4.46 -11.35 15.11
C LYS A 38 3.63 -10.51 14.14
N GLU A 39 3.78 -10.81 12.85
CA GLU A 39 2.88 -10.29 11.83
C GLU A 39 1.52 -10.99 11.91
N VAL A 40 0.47 -10.19 11.80
CA VAL A 40 -0.94 -10.63 11.79
C VAL A 40 -1.67 -9.98 10.63
N PRO A 41 -2.76 -10.58 10.09
CA PRO A 41 -3.60 -9.93 9.09
C PRO A 41 -4.04 -8.54 9.57
N PHE A 42 -3.96 -7.54 8.69
CA PHE A 42 -4.31 -6.18 9.05
C PHE A 42 -5.83 -5.98 9.09
N LYS A 43 -6.43 -6.33 10.21
CA LYS A 43 -7.86 -6.09 10.46
C LYS A 43 -8.06 -4.65 10.91
N LEU A 44 -8.70 -3.85 10.05
CA LEU A 44 -9.02 -2.45 10.35
C LEU A 44 -10.16 -2.35 11.38
N PHE A 45 -9.96 -1.54 12.42
CA PHE A 45 -11.05 -1.14 13.31
C PHE A 45 -12.03 -0.20 12.59
N PRO A 46 -13.31 -0.10 13.03
CA PRO A 46 -14.31 0.73 12.33
C PRO A 46 -13.83 2.15 12.02
N ARG A 47 -13.20 2.83 12.96
CA ARG A 47 -12.64 4.18 12.77
C ARG A 47 -11.50 4.25 11.73
N GLN A 48 -10.74 3.17 11.57
CA GLN A 48 -9.71 3.09 10.55
C GLN A 48 -10.32 2.83 9.17
N GLN A 49 -11.42 2.08 9.10
CA GLN A 49 -12.19 1.90 7.85
C GLN A 49 -12.80 3.24 7.41
N ASP A 50 -13.45 3.97 8.34
CA ASP A 50 -13.98 5.32 8.09
C ASP A 50 -12.88 6.25 7.55
N LEU A 51 -11.67 6.20 8.13
CA LEU A 51 -10.52 6.97 7.66
C LEU A 51 -10.15 6.62 6.21
N CYS A 52 -10.07 5.33 5.87
CA CYS A 52 -9.73 4.90 4.50
C CYS A 52 -10.77 5.39 3.49
N ILE A 53 -12.06 5.31 3.82
CA ILE A 53 -13.14 5.81 2.98
C ILE A 53 -13.02 7.32 2.81
N THR A 54 -12.87 8.05 3.92
CA THR A 54 -12.74 9.51 3.90
C THR A 54 -11.53 9.99 3.11
N LEU A 55 -10.38 9.30 3.23
CA LEU A 55 -9.16 9.62 2.47
C LEU A 55 -9.35 9.38 0.96
N GLY A 56 -10.19 8.42 0.58
CA GLY A 56 -10.48 8.13 -0.83
C GLY A 56 -11.43 9.14 -1.47
N ASP A 57 -12.33 9.74 -0.69
CA ASP A 57 -13.44 10.56 -1.20
C ASP A 57 -13.20 12.07 -1.03
N ALA A 58 -12.39 12.47 -0.05
CA ALA A 58 -12.23 13.88 0.32
C ALA A 58 -10.92 14.47 -0.21
N ASN A 59 -10.99 15.72 -0.69
CA ASN A 59 -9.80 16.47 -1.16
C ASN A 59 -8.86 16.86 0.00
N ASN A 60 -9.39 17.09 1.20
CA ASN A 60 -8.64 17.46 2.38
C ASN A 60 -9.20 16.76 3.61
N VAL A 61 -8.34 16.13 4.38
CA VAL A 61 -8.70 15.41 5.62
C VAL A 61 -7.84 15.90 6.77
N VAL A 62 -8.48 16.34 7.86
CA VAL A 62 -7.81 16.65 9.11
C VAL A 62 -8.23 15.63 10.16
N THR A 63 -7.27 14.91 10.71
CA THR A 63 -7.52 13.86 11.69
C THR A 63 -6.94 14.26 13.06
N THR A 64 -7.81 14.42 14.05
CA THR A 64 -7.41 14.52 15.45
C THR A 64 -7.48 13.14 16.09
N LYS A 65 -6.43 12.73 16.78
CA LYS A 65 -6.34 11.38 17.35
C LYS A 65 -5.58 11.34 18.68
N ALA A 66 -5.93 10.36 19.52
CA ALA A 66 -5.07 9.95 20.62
C ALA A 66 -3.84 9.18 20.11
N ARG A 67 -2.84 9.01 20.97
CA ARG A 67 -1.68 8.17 20.65
C ARG A 67 -2.09 6.71 20.44
N GLN A 68 -1.32 5.98 19.63
CA GLN A 68 -1.44 4.52 19.40
C GLN A 68 -2.74 4.05 18.73
N MET A 69 -3.49 4.92 18.07
CA MET A 69 -4.69 4.52 17.30
C MET A 69 -4.37 3.90 15.92
N GLY A 70 -3.12 3.65 15.60
CA GLY A 70 -2.71 3.03 14.34
C GLY A 70 -2.90 3.90 13.08
N ILE A 71 -3.27 5.19 13.21
CA ILE A 71 -3.57 6.08 12.08
C ILE A 71 -2.40 6.14 11.08
N THR A 72 -1.17 6.33 11.57
CA THR A 72 0.03 6.35 10.70
C THR A 72 0.18 5.05 9.89
N THR A 73 -0.11 3.91 10.51
CA THR A 73 -0.04 2.60 9.86
C THR A 73 -1.16 2.45 8.81
N THR A 74 -2.39 2.84 9.17
CA THR A 74 -3.54 2.84 8.26
C THR A 74 -3.31 3.77 7.06
N THR A 75 -2.80 4.98 7.30
CA THR A 75 -2.46 5.91 6.21
C THR A 75 -1.37 5.36 5.30
N GLY A 76 -0.34 4.71 5.86
CA GLY A 76 0.70 4.05 5.06
C GLY A 76 0.15 2.92 4.19
N ALA A 77 -0.78 2.11 4.73
CA ALA A 77 -1.47 1.06 3.98
C ALA A 77 -2.37 1.66 2.88
N PHE A 78 -3.10 2.73 3.18
CA PHE A 78 -3.91 3.46 2.19
C PHE A 78 -3.05 3.98 1.04
N ILE A 79 -1.92 4.64 1.32
CA ILE A 79 -0.97 5.11 0.30
C ILE A 79 -0.48 3.95 -0.56
N ALA A 80 -0.16 2.80 0.02
CA ALA A 80 0.28 1.62 -0.72
C ALA A 80 -0.81 1.11 -1.68
N CYS A 81 -2.09 1.12 -1.26
CA CYS A 81 -3.23 0.80 -2.13
C CYS A 81 -3.34 1.79 -3.30
N GLU A 82 -3.26 3.10 -3.03
CA GLU A 82 -3.33 4.12 -4.08
C GLU A 82 -2.21 3.96 -5.12
N MET A 83 -0.98 3.66 -4.67
CA MET A 83 0.15 3.40 -5.56
C MET A 83 -0.06 2.15 -6.43
N CYS A 84 -0.70 1.12 -5.88
CA CYS A 84 -1.02 -0.11 -6.59
C CYS A 84 -2.14 0.11 -7.63
N LEU A 85 -3.18 0.89 -7.25
CA LEU A 85 -4.35 1.16 -8.08
C LEU A 85 -4.14 2.26 -9.13
N ALA A 86 -3.02 2.97 -9.06
CA ALA A 86 -2.74 4.09 -9.97
C ALA A 86 -2.51 3.61 -11.40
N ASP A 87 -3.10 4.32 -12.34
CA ASP A 87 -2.87 4.12 -13.75
C ASP A 87 -1.43 4.54 -14.13
N LYS A 88 -0.78 3.75 -14.99
CA LYS A 88 0.55 4.05 -15.54
C LYS A 88 0.57 5.35 -16.36
N GLU A 89 -0.54 5.70 -16.99
CA GLU A 89 -0.68 6.92 -17.76
C GLU A 89 -0.89 8.16 -16.87
N SER A 90 -1.29 7.96 -15.60
CA SER A 90 -1.50 9.02 -14.62
C SER A 90 -0.91 8.65 -13.26
N PRO A 91 0.43 8.55 -13.16
CA PRO A 91 1.10 8.12 -11.94
C PRO A 91 0.96 9.16 -10.83
N LEU A 92 0.78 8.67 -9.60
CA LEU A 92 0.61 9.51 -8.43
C LEU A 92 1.95 9.95 -7.84
N THR A 93 2.04 11.22 -7.43
CA THR A 93 3.14 11.72 -6.60
C THR A 93 2.59 12.13 -5.24
N MET A 94 3.09 11.51 -4.18
CA MET A 94 2.68 11.76 -2.81
C MET A 94 3.84 12.33 -2.00
N LEU A 95 3.53 13.25 -1.08
CA LEU A 95 4.51 13.90 -0.22
C LEU A 95 4.19 13.60 1.25
N CYS A 96 5.11 12.95 1.94
CA CYS A 96 5.06 12.73 3.38
C CYS A 96 5.90 13.81 4.07
N ILE A 97 5.25 14.68 4.85
CA ILE A 97 5.93 15.73 5.60
C ILE A 97 5.83 15.38 7.10
N GLY A 98 6.97 15.41 7.78
CA GLY A 98 7.05 15.26 9.23
C GLY A 98 7.77 16.45 9.86
N ASN A 99 7.53 16.69 11.16
CA ASN A 99 8.30 17.70 11.92
C ASN A 99 9.80 17.42 11.89
N THR A 100 10.18 16.16 11.73
CA THR A 100 11.54 15.72 11.47
C THR A 100 11.58 14.83 10.24
N LEU A 101 12.72 14.79 9.57
CA LEU A 101 12.91 13.89 8.44
C LEU A 101 12.70 12.42 8.83
N ASP A 102 13.13 12.02 10.03
CA ASP A 102 12.98 10.66 10.54
C ASP A 102 11.52 10.21 10.62
N LEU A 103 10.61 11.10 11.05
CA LEU A 103 9.17 10.78 11.08
C LEU A 103 8.59 10.59 9.67
N ALA A 104 9.00 11.43 8.72
CA ALA A 104 8.59 11.27 7.33
C ALA A 104 9.14 9.98 6.73
N GLN A 105 10.40 9.63 7.03
CA GLN A 105 11.04 8.38 6.60
C GLN A 105 10.36 7.14 7.20
N GLN A 106 9.94 7.20 8.46
CA GLN A 106 9.19 6.10 9.09
C GLN A 106 7.87 5.81 8.34
N MET A 107 7.17 6.86 7.88
CA MET A 107 5.99 6.68 7.00
C MET A 107 6.40 6.03 5.68
N LEU A 108 7.47 6.51 5.05
CA LEU A 108 7.98 5.97 3.80
C LEU A 108 8.31 4.47 3.91
N PHE A 109 8.97 4.06 4.99
CA PHE A 109 9.28 2.64 5.23
C PHE A 109 8.01 1.79 5.41
N LYS A 110 6.99 2.30 6.10
CA LYS A 110 5.70 1.60 6.20
C LYS A 110 5.04 1.42 4.83
N VAL A 111 5.01 2.46 4.00
CA VAL A 111 4.49 2.37 2.63
C VAL A 111 5.24 1.31 1.83
N ARG A 112 6.59 1.33 1.87
CA ARG A 112 7.42 0.31 1.22
C ARG A 112 7.05 -1.10 1.66
N ASP A 113 6.95 -1.31 2.96
CA ASP A 113 6.70 -2.63 3.53
C ASP A 113 5.31 -3.15 3.16
N PHE A 114 4.31 -2.26 3.02
CA PHE A 114 2.99 -2.63 2.51
C PHE A 114 2.96 -2.88 1.00
N VAL A 115 3.62 -2.04 0.20
CA VAL A 115 3.77 -2.25 -1.25
C VAL A 115 4.34 -3.63 -1.55
N MET A 116 5.33 -4.09 -0.77
CA MET A 116 5.97 -5.40 -0.92
C MET A 116 5.09 -6.58 -0.49
N GLN A 117 3.92 -6.36 0.07
CA GLN A 117 3.00 -7.44 0.46
C GLN A 117 1.94 -7.74 -0.60
N PHE A 118 1.68 -6.82 -1.52
CA PHE A 118 0.72 -7.06 -2.59
C PHE A 118 1.22 -8.12 -3.56
N PRO A 119 0.35 -9.06 -3.99
CA PRO A 119 0.73 -10.08 -4.97
C PRO A 119 1.10 -9.47 -6.32
N LEU A 120 1.95 -10.17 -7.07
CA LEU A 120 2.52 -9.68 -8.33
C LEU A 120 1.45 -9.34 -9.37
N TRP A 121 0.37 -10.10 -9.44
CA TRP A 121 -0.72 -9.85 -10.39
C TRP A 121 -1.36 -8.46 -10.26
N MET A 122 -1.28 -7.85 -9.07
CA MET A 122 -1.80 -6.49 -8.85
C MET A 122 -0.96 -5.40 -9.50
N TRP A 123 0.26 -5.71 -9.95
CA TRP A 123 1.17 -4.70 -10.52
C TRP A 123 1.11 -4.60 -12.04
N GLY A 124 0.38 -5.49 -12.70
CA GLY A 124 0.14 -5.51 -14.14
C GLY A 124 0.55 -6.83 -14.80
N ASP A 125 0.08 -7.02 -16.03
CA ASP A 125 0.25 -8.27 -16.77
C ASP A 125 1.73 -8.62 -17.00
N GLU A 126 2.62 -7.63 -17.10
CA GLU A 126 4.05 -7.84 -17.25
C GLU A 126 4.70 -8.59 -16.08
N TYR A 127 4.01 -8.70 -14.95
CA TYR A 127 4.48 -9.44 -13.77
C TYR A 127 3.92 -10.86 -13.68
N MET A 128 3.02 -11.26 -14.59
CA MET A 128 2.43 -12.60 -14.59
C MET A 128 3.42 -13.67 -15.08
N ASP A 129 4.35 -13.31 -15.98
CA ASP A 129 5.26 -14.26 -16.68
C ASP A 129 6.74 -14.07 -16.33
N ILE A 130 7.07 -13.42 -15.22
CA ILE A 130 8.48 -13.15 -14.85
C ILE A 130 9.18 -14.30 -14.11
N GLY A 131 8.57 -15.49 -14.08
CA GLY A 131 9.15 -16.69 -13.46
C GLY A 131 8.96 -16.76 -11.93
N PHE A 132 8.14 -15.90 -11.35
CA PHE A 132 7.73 -15.94 -9.93
C PHE A 132 6.25 -16.30 -9.80
N ASP A 133 5.83 -16.65 -8.59
CA ASP A 133 4.43 -16.89 -8.27
C ASP A 133 3.62 -15.56 -8.39
N PRO A 134 2.74 -15.41 -9.39
CA PRO A 134 1.94 -14.19 -9.53
C PRO A 134 0.98 -13.96 -8.37
N MET A 135 0.58 -15.00 -7.65
CA MET A 135 -0.26 -14.90 -6.45
C MET A 135 0.54 -14.54 -5.20
N GLY A 136 1.87 -14.64 -5.26
CA GLY A 136 2.78 -14.31 -4.19
C GLY A 136 3.24 -12.85 -4.21
N PRO A 137 3.80 -12.38 -3.08
CA PRO A 137 4.41 -11.05 -3.01
C PRO A 137 5.69 -10.98 -3.86
N PRO A 138 6.16 -9.78 -4.23
CA PRO A 138 7.42 -9.61 -4.96
C PRO A 138 8.59 -10.25 -4.20
N PRO A 139 9.45 -11.05 -4.86
CA PRO A 139 10.57 -11.73 -4.22
C PRO A 139 11.65 -10.76 -3.71
N ASN A 140 11.72 -9.58 -4.29
CA ASN A 140 12.60 -8.50 -3.84
C ASN A 140 12.10 -7.14 -4.36
N LYS A 141 12.62 -6.05 -3.76
CA LYS A 141 12.22 -4.68 -4.07
C LYS A 141 12.44 -4.26 -5.53
N ASN A 142 13.46 -4.82 -6.21
CA ASN A 142 13.81 -4.41 -7.57
C ASN A 142 12.79 -4.90 -8.61
N VAL A 143 11.88 -5.81 -8.24
CA VAL A 143 10.78 -6.22 -9.11
C VAL A 143 9.80 -5.06 -9.30
N ILE A 144 9.42 -4.38 -8.23
CA ILE A 144 8.38 -3.34 -8.20
C ILE A 144 8.97 -1.92 -8.24
N PHE A 145 10.09 -1.69 -7.55
CA PHE A 145 10.68 -0.35 -7.45
C PHE A 145 11.73 -0.10 -8.53
N SER A 146 11.67 1.07 -9.17
CA SER A 146 12.77 1.66 -9.95
C SER A 146 13.76 2.40 -9.05
N ARG A 147 13.28 2.96 -7.92
CA ARG A 147 14.10 3.57 -6.88
C ARG A 147 13.50 3.34 -5.50
N CYS A 148 14.32 2.89 -4.55
CA CYS A 148 13.89 2.63 -3.19
C CYS A 148 15.00 3.03 -2.21
N ASN A 149 14.87 4.19 -1.56
CA ASN A 149 15.82 4.70 -0.56
C ASN A 149 15.09 5.41 0.59
N SER A 150 15.84 6.00 1.52
CA SER A 150 15.27 6.66 2.71
C SER A 150 14.59 8.01 2.43
N LYS A 151 14.73 8.57 1.24
CA LYS A 151 14.14 9.86 0.87
C LYS A 151 12.95 9.74 -0.07
N GLU A 152 12.95 8.68 -0.88
CA GLU A 152 11.90 8.47 -1.86
C GLU A 152 11.74 7.00 -2.24
N LEU A 153 10.50 6.64 -2.59
CA LEU A 153 10.11 5.41 -3.26
C LEU A 153 9.60 5.78 -4.65
N VAL A 154 10.09 5.12 -5.69
CA VAL A 154 9.58 5.26 -7.05
C VAL A 154 9.29 3.88 -7.56
N LEU A 155 8.03 3.63 -7.94
CA LEU A 155 7.58 2.39 -8.54
C LEU A 155 7.85 2.38 -10.04
N LYS A 156 7.87 1.20 -10.65
CA LYS A 156 8.00 1.05 -12.11
C LYS A 156 6.77 1.55 -12.89
N ASN A 157 5.60 1.61 -12.24
CA ASN A 157 4.41 2.25 -12.82
C ASN A 157 4.45 3.79 -12.78
N GLY A 158 5.56 4.38 -12.31
CA GLY A 158 5.77 5.83 -12.23
C GLY A 158 5.32 6.48 -10.93
N CYS A 159 4.57 5.78 -10.08
CA CYS A 159 4.15 6.32 -8.79
C CYS A 159 5.34 6.63 -7.88
N LYS A 160 5.22 7.72 -7.13
CA LYS A 160 6.30 8.22 -6.28
C LYS A 160 5.80 8.66 -4.91
N VAL A 161 6.53 8.30 -3.86
CA VAL A 161 6.36 8.86 -2.51
C VAL A 161 7.67 9.48 -2.05
N VAL A 162 7.60 10.68 -1.52
CA VAL A 162 8.79 11.45 -1.08
C VAL A 162 8.64 11.83 0.38
N ALA A 163 9.72 11.66 1.15
CA ALA A 163 9.81 12.12 2.54
C ALA A 163 10.52 13.47 2.62
N ARG A 164 9.94 14.42 3.39
CA ARG A 164 10.51 15.74 3.67
C ARG A 164 10.28 16.12 5.14
N SER A 165 11.15 16.94 5.68
CA SER A 165 10.90 17.69 6.91
C SER A 165 10.17 18.99 6.60
N SER A 166 9.36 19.45 7.52
CA SER A 166 8.78 20.80 7.51
C SER A 166 9.84 21.87 7.66
#